data_3eee10f41bb975b06c8398df1627aec6
#
_entry.id   3eee10f41bb975b06c8398df1627aec6
#
_cell.length_a   1.000
_cell.length_b   1.000
_cell.length_c   1.000
_cell.angle_alpha   90.00
_cell.angle_beta   90.00
_cell.angle_gamma   90.00
#
_symmetry.space_group_name_H-M   'P 1'
#
loop_
_entity.id
_entity.type
_entity.pdbx_description
1 polymer ?
#
loop_
_entity_poly.entity_id
_entity_poly.type
_entity_poly.pdbx_seq_one_letter_code
_entity_poly.pdbx_strand_id
1 'polypeptide(L)'
;RAYNTVGELKYKQPALLKYVENGGTLIAQYNVNRGIIVDKFAPFSIELSRDRVTEENAEVRFLTPDHPVLNKPNKITAKDFENWVQERGLYFADNWAPEFTPILSMNDKNETPKNGSLLIAKYGKGYFIYTGLSFFRQFPEGVPGAFRLFSNLVSIGK
;
A
#
# COMPACT_ATOMS: atom_id res chain seq x y z
N ARG A 1 2.89 -10.72 4.28
CA ARG A 1 1.86 -11.77 4.46
C ARG A 1 1.53 -12.03 5.94
N ALA A 2 1.93 -11.15 6.84
CA ALA A 2 1.74 -11.37 8.28
C ALA A 2 0.28 -11.68 8.64
N TYR A 3 -0.67 -10.96 8.08
CA TYR A 3 -2.11 -11.19 8.31
C TYR A 3 -2.69 -12.50 7.75
N ASN A 4 -1.89 -13.27 7.03
CA ASN A 4 -2.27 -14.62 6.59
C ASN A 4 -1.57 -15.72 7.41
N THR A 5 -0.48 -15.42 8.12
CA THR A 5 0.43 -16.45 8.65
C THR A 5 0.82 -16.28 10.12
N VAL A 6 0.70 -15.07 10.67
CA VAL A 6 1.13 -14.79 12.06
C VAL A 6 -0.08 -14.82 12.99
N GLY A 7 -0.32 -15.97 13.64
CA GLY A 7 -1.50 -16.24 14.47
C GLY A 7 -1.74 -15.23 15.58
N GLU A 8 -0.68 -14.68 16.16
CA GLU A 8 -0.75 -13.69 17.25
C GLU A 8 -1.45 -12.39 16.84
N LEU A 9 -1.52 -12.09 15.54
CA LEU A 9 -2.25 -10.90 15.07
C LEU A 9 -3.73 -10.93 15.42
N LYS A 10 -4.34 -12.11 15.59
CA LYS A 10 -5.71 -12.23 16.10
C LYS A 10 -5.93 -11.48 17.41
N TYR A 11 -4.93 -11.50 18.28
CA TYR A 11 -5.00 -10.89 19.60
C TYR A 11 -4.39 -9.48 19.63
N LYS A 12 -3.41 -9.21 18.76
CA LYS A 12 -2.68 -7.94 18.73
C LYS A 12 -3.33 -6.86 17.85
N GLN A 13 -4.20 -7.25 16.94
CA GLN A 13 -4.82 -6.31 16.00
C GLN A 13 -5.54 -5.12 16.65
N PRO A 14 -6.34 -5.29 17.73
CA PRO A 14 -6.96 -4.16 18.40
C PRO A 14 -5.92 -3.16 18.93
N ALA A 15 -4.81 -3.64 19.46
CA ALA A 15 -3.72 -2.78 19.95
C ALA A 15 -3.00 -2.05 18.81
N LEU A 16 -2.82 -2.70 17.64
CA LEU A 16 -2.26 -2.06 16.46
C LEU A 16 -3.18 -0.96 15.92
N LEU A 17 -4.49 -1.19 15.87
CA LEU A 17 -5.44 -0.15 15.47
C LEU A 17 -5.47 1.01 16.48
N LYS A 18 -5.39 0.70 17.77
CA LYS A 18 -5.28 1.72 18.82
C LYS A 18 -3.98 2.54 18.72
N TYR A 19 -2.86 1.91 18.36
CA TYR A 19 -1.61 2.60 18.06
C TYR A 19 -1.80 3.62 16.93
N VAL A 20 -2.49 3.22 15.85
CA VAL A 20 -2.81 4.15 14.74
C VAL A 20 -3.69 5.29 15.22
N GLU A 21 -4.78 4.98 15.93
CA GLU A 21 -5.72 5.98 16.47
C GLU A 21 -5.00 7.05 17.32
N ASN A 22 -3.96 6.65 18.04
CA ASN A 22 -3.16 7.53 18.91
C ASN A 22 -2.05 8.28 18.16
N GLY A 23 -1.90 8.14 16.85
CA GLY A 23 -0.93 8.91 16.04
C GLY A 23 0.15 8.08 15.37
N GLY A 24 0.11 6.75 15.50
CA GLY A 24 1.05 5.87 14.82
C GLY A 24 0.73 5.67 13.34
N THR A 25 1.70 5.17 12.59
CA THR A 25 1.52 4.76 11.20
C THR A 25 1.66 3.25 11.10
N LEU A 26 0.63 2.57 10.58
CA LEU A 26 0.65 1.13 10.31
C LEU A 26 0.61 0.88 8.81
N ILE A 27 1.62 0.20 8.28
CA ILE A 27 1.72 -0.17 6.87
C ILE A 27 1.49 -1.67 6.73
N ALA A 28 0.35 -2.06 6.17
CA ALA A 28 0.04 -3.44 5.83
C ALA A 28 0.44 -3.72 4.38
N GLN A 29 1.42 -4.62 4.18
CA GLN A 29 1.98 -4.92 2.88
C GLN A 29 1.66 -6.35 2.46
N TYR A 30 1.33 -6.53 1.17
CA TYR A 30 1.35 -7.82 0.50
C TYR A 30 0.68 -8.94 1.30
N ASN A 31 -0.61 -8.84 1.50
CA ASN A 31 -1.41 -9.91 2.08
C ASN A 31 -2.24 -10.59 0.99
N VAL A 32 -2.28 -11.92 1.01
CA VAL A 32 -3.13 -12.69 0.11
C VAL A 32 -4.59 -12.43 0.45
N ASN A 33 -5.43 -12.28 -0.56
CA ASN A 33 -6.86 -12.00 -0.41
C ASN A 33 -7.68 -13.10 0.29
N ARG A 34 -7.09 -14.28 0.52
CA ARG A 34 -7.73 -15.41 1.23
C ARG A 34 -7.03 -15.68 2.55
N GLY A 35 -7.81 -16.09 3.55
CA GLY A 35 -7.25 -16.53 4.82
C GLY A 35 -6.60 -15.40 5.63
N ILE A 36 -7.13 -14.20 5.54
CA ILE A 36 -6.82 -13.14 6.51
C ILE A 36 -7.37 -13.61 7.85
N ILE A 37 -6.51 -13.69 8.85
CA ILE A 37 -6.77 -14.34 10.14
C ILE A 37 -7.40 -13.42 11.19
N VAL A 38 -7.56 -12.14 10.89
CA VAL A 38 -8.16 -11.14 11.78
C VAL A 38 -9.53 -10.71 11.27
N ASP A 39 -10.48 -10.50 12.17
CA ASP A 39 -11.83 -10.09 11.81
C ASP A 39 -11.87 -8.65 11.26
N LYS A 40 -11.04 -7.78 11.83
CA LYS A 40 -10.92 -6.39 11.42
C LYS A 40 -9.49 -6.11 10.94
N PHE A 41 -9.26 -6.27 9.64
CA PHE A 41 -7.95 -6.08 9.02
C PHE A 41 -7.47 -4.62 9.06
N ALA A 42 -8.38 -3.69 8.82
CA ALA A 42 -8.12 -2.26 8.74
C ALA A 42 -9.13 -1.48 9.58
N PRO A 43 -8.93 -0.17 9.85
CA PRO A 43 -9.89 0.64 10.59
C PRO A 43 -11.23 0.81 9.86
N PHE A 44 -11.22 0.74 8.53
CA PHE A 44 -12.38 0.84 7.65
C PHE A 44 -12.44 -0.37 6.73
N SER A 45 -13.59 -0.59 6.09
CA SER A 45 -13.76 -1.71 5.15
C SER A 45 -12.77 -1.63 3.99
N ILE A 46 -12.15 -2.76 3.68
CA ILE A 46 -11.25 -2.94 2.55
C ILE A 46 -11.27 -4.43 2.15
N GLU A 47 -11.43 -4.68 0.87
CA GLU A 47 -11.42 -6.02 0.29
C GLU A 47 -10.21 -6.17 -0.63
N LEU A 48 -9.40 -7.20 -0.36
CA LEU A 48 -8.25 -7.51 -1.18
C LEU A 48 -8.67 -8.45 -2.30
N SER A 49 -8.17 -8.21 -3.49
CA SER A 49 -8.45 -9.02 -4.68
C SER A 49 -7.24 -9.84 -5.14
N ARG A 50 -7.33 -10.39 -6.33
CA ARG A 50 -6.21 -10.99 -7.06
C ARG A 50 -5.61 -10.03 -8.08
N ASP A 51 -6.05 -8.78 -8.09
CA ASP A 51 -5.54 -7.76 -8.97
C ASP A 51 -4.04 -7.56 -8.77
N ARG A 52 -3.37 -7.43 -9.89
CA ARG A 52 -1.92 -7.30 -9.98
C ARG A 52 -1.53 -6.54 -11.23
N VAL A 53 -0.31 -6.08 -11.28
CA VAL A 53 0.34 -5.53 -12.47
C VAL A 53 1.71 -6.17 -12.58
N THR A 54 1.87 -6.99 -13.62
CA THR A 54 3.04 -7.85 -13.81
C THR A 54 4.08 -7.27 -14.76
N GLU A 55 3.70 -6.31 -15.61
CA GLU A 55 4.63 -5.63 -16.48
C GLU A 55 5.49 -4.66 -15.66
N GLU A 56 6.81 -4.89 -15.67
CA GLU A 56 7.79 -4.11 -14.89
C GLU A 56 7.78 -2.62 -15.24
N ASN A 57 7.47 -2.30 -16.49
CA ASN A 57 7.45 -0.95 -17.06
C ASN A 57 6.02 -0.40 -17.23
N ALA A 58 5.00 -1.06 -16.69
CA ALA A 58 3.64 -0.53 -16.71
C ALA A 58 3.61 0.92 -16.22
N GLU A 59 2.85 1.76 -16.91
CA GLU A 59 2.70 3.16 -16.52
C GLU A 59 2.07 3.28 -15.13
N VAL A 60 2.64 4.16 -14.30
CA VAL A 60 2.09 4.50 -12.99
C VAL A 60 1.54 5.92 -13.04
N ARG A 61 0.24 6.06 -12.85
CA ARG A 61 -0.48 7.33 -12.83
C ARG A 61 -0.77 7.75 -11.39
N PHE A 62 -0.63 9.03 -11.11
CA PHE A 62 -0.91 9.61 -9.79
C PHE A 62 -2.36 10.07 -9.72
N LEU A 63 -3.19 9.43 -8.89
CA LEU A 63 -4.60 9.79 -8.68
C LEU A 63 -4.75 11.01 -7.80
N THR A 64 -3.83 11.20 -6.86
CA THR A 64 -3.85 12.27 -5.86
C THR A 64 -2.47 12.93 -5.80
N PRO A 65 -2.04 13.66 -6.87
CA PRO A 65 -0.67 14.16 -7.01
C PRO A 65 -0.21 15.10 -5.88
N ASP A 66 -1.15 15.80 -5.24
CA ASP A 66 -0.85 16.72 -4.14
C ASP A 66 -0.80 16.04 -2.75
N HIS A 67 -1.06 14.73 -2.69
CA HIS A 67 -1.04 14.01 -1.42
C HIS A 67 0.37 14.06 -0.80
N PRO A 68 0.50 14.30 0.53
CA PRO A 68 1.81 14.40 1.20
C PRO A 68 2.74 13.23 0.92
N VAL A 69 2.22 12.00 0.81
CA VAL A 69 3.02 10.79 0.54
C VAL A 69 3.74 10.81 -0.80
N LEU A 70 3.29 11.62 -1.76
CA LEU A 70 3.95 11.81 -3.06
C LEU A 70 4.90 13.01 -3.08
N ASN A 71 4.95 13.78 -1.98
CA ASN A 71 5.66 15.06 -1.96
C ASN A 71 6.65 15.21 -0.81
N LYS A 72 6.55 14.44 0.28
CA LYS A 72 7.38 14.59 1.48
C LYS A 72 7.75 13.24 2.10
N PRO A 73 9.00 13.06 2.52
CA PRO A 73 10.15 13.95 2.37
C PRO A 73 10.69 14.01 0.94
N ASN A 74 10.27 13.10 0.05
CA ASN A 74 10.72 13.04 -1.33
C ASN A 74 9.60 13.44 -2.29
N LYS A 75 9.90 14.22 -3.32
CA LYS A 75 9.01 14.40 -4.46
C LYS A 75 9.06 13.13 -5.30
N ILE A 76 7.96 12.38 -5.34
CA ILE A 76 7.81 11.17 -6.14
C ILE A 76 7.35 11.54 -7.55
N THR A 77 7.98 10.94 -8.53
CA THR A 77 7.72 11.17 -9.97
C THR A 77 7.65 9.83 -10.70
N ALA A 78 7.33 9.84 -11.99
CA ALA A 78 7.36 8.63 -12.82
C ALA A 78 8.73 7.94 -12.80
N LYS A 79 9.84 8.71 -12.65
CA LYS A 79 11.20 8.16 -12.55
C LYS A 79 11.41 7.24 -11.33
N ASP A 80 10.65 7.43 -10.27
CA ASP A 80 10.74 6.57 -9.06
C ASP A 80 10.16 5.16 -9.30
N PHE A 81 9.51 4.96 -10.45
CA PHE A 81 9.00 3.66 -10.90
C PHE A 81 9.83 3.04 -12.03
N GLU A 82 10.93 3.68 -12.46
CA GLU A 82 11.87 3.08 -13.39
C GLU A 82 12.69 1.98 -12.72
N ASN A 83 13.09 0.99 -13.52
CA ASN A 83 13.91 -0.15 -13.09
C ASN A 83 13.29 -1.02 -11.97
N TRP A 84 11.99 -0.96 -11.78
CA TRP A 84 11.31 -1.94 -10.95
C TRP A 84 11.41 -3.31 -11.60
N VAL A 85 11.62 -4.36 -10.79
CA VAL A 85 11.85 -5.72 -11.27
C VAL A 85 10.65 -6.61 -11.05
N GLN A 86 10.42 -7.53 -11.97
CA GLN A 86 9.41 -8.58 -12.01
C GLN A 86 7.97 -8.09 -12.10
N GLU A 87 7.55 -7.13 -11.27
CA GLU A 87 6.17 -6.68 -11.21
C GLU A 87 6.03 -5.36 -10.44
N ARG A 88 4.96 -4.62 -10.71
CA ARG A 88 4.56 -3.45 -9.92
C ARG A 88 3.98 -3.87 -8.57
N GLY A 89 3.15 -4.90 -8.56
CA GLY A 89 2.54 -5.39 -7.33
C GLY A 89 1.44 -6.42 -7.52
N LEU A 90 0.94 -6.92 -6.40
CA LEU A 90 0.00 -8.04 -6.29
C LEU A 90 -1.00 -7.80 -5.17
N TYR A 91 -2.15 -8.47 -5.29
CA TYR A 91 -3.21 -8.43 -4.27
C TYR A 91 -3.68 -7.01 -3.96
N PHE A 92 -3.91 -6.22 -5.00
CA PHE A 92 -4.48 -4.90 -4.84
C PHE A 92 -5.89 -4.99 -4.24
N ALA A 93 -6.32 -3.95 -3.55
CA ALA A 93 -7.71 -3.85 -3.17
C ALA A 93 -8.57 -3.53 -4.40
N ASP A 94 -9.77 -4.09 -4.46
CA ASP A 94 -10.77 -3.80 -5.49
C ASP A 94 -12.01 -3.09 -4.93
N ASN A 95 -12.19 -3.14 -3.61
CA ASN A 95 -13.25 -2.44 -2.91
C ASN A 95 -12.74 -1.87 -1.59
N TRP A 96 -13.12 -0.64 -1.25
CA TRP A 96 -12.74 0.02 0.00
C TRP A 96 -13.70 1.14 0.39
N ALA A 97 -13.72 1.46 1.69
CA ALA A 97 -14.50 2.54 2.27
C ALA A 97 -14.00 3.92 1.80
N PRO A 98 -14.87 4.94 1.72
CA PRO A 98 -14.54 6.29 1.24
C PRO A 98 -13.48 7.02 2.06
N GLU A 99 -13.17 6.55 3.25
CA GLU A 99 -12.09 7.07 4.10
C GLU A 99 -10.69 6.76 3.54
N PHE A 100 -10.59 5.78 2.64
CA PHE A 100 -9.33 5.50 1.95
C PHE A 100 -9.15 6.41 0.74
N THR A 101 -7.99 7.01 0.65
CA THR A 101 -7.53 7.76 -0.53
C THR A 101 -6.66 6.86 -1.40
N PRO A 102 -7.08 6.54 -2.63
CA PRO A 102 -6.23 5.85 -3.59
C PRO A 102 -5.18 6.81 -4.16
N ILE A 103 -3.93 6.37 -4.16
CA ILE A 103 -2.78 7.22 -4.51
C ILE A 103 -2.32 6.98 -5.95
N LEU A 104 -2.31 5.73 -6.39
CA LEU A 104 -1.75 5.32 -7.68
C LEU A 104 -2.76 4.52 -8.49
N SER A 105 -2.66 4.64 -9.82
CA SER A 105 -3.37 3.82 -10.79
C SER A 105 -2.38 3.18 -11.75
N MET A 106 -2.55 1.91 -12.08
CA MET A 106 -1.70 1.18 -13.00
C MET A 106 -2.43 -0.03 -13.59
N ASN A 107 -1.96 -0.53 -14.71
CA ASN A 107 -2.49 -1.74 -15.36
C ASN A 107 -1.45 -2.35 -16.30
N ASP A 108 -1.56 -3.64 -16.54
CA ASP A 108 -0.88 -4.31 -17.64
C ASP A 108 -1.52 -3.90 -18.98
N LYS A 109 -0.79 -4.07 -20.06
CA LYS A 109 -1.27 -3.70 -21.40
C LYS A 109 -2.62 -4.37 -21.71
N ASN A 110 -3.56 -3.60 -22.22
CA ASN A 110 -4.93 -4.04 -22.56
C ASN A 110 -5.80 -4.44 -21.36
N GLU A 111 -5.39 -4.16 -20.15
CA GLU A 111 -6.22 -4.33 -18.94
C GLU A 111 -6.82 -3.00 -18.47
N THR A 112 -7.87 -3.09 -17.66
CA THR A 112 -8.47 -1.93 -17.01
C THR A 112 -7.56 -1.39 -15.90
N PRO A 113 -7.54 -0.06 -15.68
CA PRO A 113 -6.79 0.55 -14.59
C PRO A 113 -7.19 0.00 -13.22
N LYS A 114 -6.19 -0.32 -12.39
CA LYS A 114 -6.32 -0.79 -11.01
C LYS A 114 -5.85 0.30 -10.07
N ASN A 115 -6.71 0.73 -9.16
CA ASN A 115 -6.50 1.89 -8.30
C ASN A 115 -6.19 1.53 -6.84
N GLY A 116 -6.23 0.26 -6.48
CA GLY A 116 -6.08 -0.21 -5.09
C GLY A 116 -4.67 -0.67 -4.71
N SER A 117 -3.64 -0.30 -5.47
CA SER A 117 -2.25 -0.70 -5.19
C SER A 117 -1.64 0.00 -3.97
N LEU A 118 -2.08 1.22 -3.67
CA LEU A 118 -1.67 2.02 -2.52
C LEU A 118 -2.85 2.85 -2.03
N LEU A 119 -3.34 2.51 -0.85
CA LEU A 119 -4.48 3.14 -0.19
C LEU A 119 -4.06 3.69 1.17
N ILE A 120 -4.45 4.92 1.47
CA ILE A 120 -4.12 5.62 2.72
C ILE A 120 -5.41 6.10 3.38
N ALA A 121 -5.57 5.78 4.66
CA ALA A 121 -6.65 6.29 5.48
C ALA A 121 -6.12 6.97 6.74
N LYS A 122 -6.64 8.15 7.06
CA LYS A 122 -6.45 8.76 8.38
C LYS A 122 -7.39 8.07 9.38
N TYR A 123 -6.83 7.65 10.51
CA TYR A 123 -7.61 7.07 11.59
C TYR A 123 -7.19 7.66 12.93
N GLY A 124 -8.10 8.40 13.57
CA GLY A 124 -7.77 9.21 14.72
C GLY A 124 -6.68 10.24 14.41
N LYS A 125 -5.54 10.15 15.10
CA LYS A 125 -4.37 11.00 14.91
C LYS A 125 -3.33 10.43 13.95
N GLY A 126 -3.45 9.15 13.56
CA GLY A 126 -2.46 8.43 12.75
C GLY A 126 -2.98 8.01 11.38
N TYR A 127 -2.23 7.08 10.76
CA TYR A 127 -2.51 6.63 9.41
C TYR A 127 -2.44 5.10 9.30
N PHE A 128 -3.43 4.52 8.64
CA PHE A 128 -3.39 3.16 8.15
C PHE A 128 -3.12 3.18 6.65
N ILE A 129 -2.13 2.39 6.21
CA ILE A 129 -1.72 2.28 4.82
C ILE A 129 -1.83 0.82 4.41
N TYR A 130 -2.54 0.56 3.32
CA TYR A 130 -2.46 -0.71 2.60
C TYR A 130 -1.68 -0.54 1.31
N THR A 131 -0.76 -1.46 1.04
CA THR A 131 -0.07 -1.51 -0.24
C THR A 131 0.14 -2.94 -0.74
N GLY A 132 -0.20 -3.17 -2.00
CA GLY A 132 0.12 -4.35 -2.77
C GLY A 132 1.38 -4.18 -3.62
N LEU A 133 2.05 -3.02 -3.56
CA LEU A 133 3.30 -2.78 -4.29
C LEU A 133 4.38 -3.76 -3.87
N SER A 134 5.17 -4.24 -4.83
CA SER A 134 6.18 -5.29 -4.63
C SER A 134 7.49 -4.79 -4.02
N PHE A 135 7.43 -3.99 -2.96
CA PHE A 135 8.62 -3.48 -2.26
C PHE A 135 9.59 -4.57 -1.85
N PHE A 136 9.10 -5.76 -1.48
CA PHE A 136 9.91 -6.92 -1.10
C PHE A 136 10.80 -7.46 -2.22
N ARG A 137 10.50 -7.10 -3.49
CA ARG A 137 11.35 -7.39 -4.65
C ARG A 137 12.32 -6.24 -4.92
N GLN A 138 11.83 -5.01 -4.79
CA GLN A 138 12.58 -3.81 -5.16
C GLN A 138 13.73 -3.51 -4.18
N PHE A 139 13.52 -3.76 -2.89
CA PHE A 139 14.54 -3.47 -1.87
C PHE A 139 15.82 -4.32 -2.02
N PRO A 140 15.74 -5.66 -2.21
CA PRO A 140 16.92 -6.46 -2.46
C PRO A 140 17.71 -6.04 -3.71
N GLU A 141 17.00 -5.56 -4.74
CA GLU A 141 17.61 -5.08 -5.99
C GLU A 141 18.10 -3.62 -5.92
N GLY A 142 17.93 -2.97 -4.79
CA GLY A 142 18.42 -1.61 -4.58
C GLY A 142 17.71 -0.54 -5.41
N VAL A 143 16.44 -0.74 -5.81
CA VAL A 143 15.69 0.20 -6.65
C VAL A 143 15.45 1.52 -5.91
N PRO A 144 16.08 2.65 -6.30
CA PRO A 144 16.07 3.86 -5.49
C PRO A 144 14.68 4.46 -5.29
N GLY A 145 13.84 4.44 -6.32
CA GLY A 145 12.49 4.99 -6.25
C GLY A 145 11.60 4.26 -5.25
N ALA A 146 11.78 2.95 -5.08
CA ALA A 146 11.06 2.18 -4.08
C ALA A 146 11.42 2.62 -2.66
N PHE A 147 12.69 2.85 -2.37
CA PHE A 147 13.15 3.38 -1.07
C PHE A 147 12.60 4.79 -0.81
N ARG A 148 12.60 5.65 -1.81
CA ARG A 148 12.07 7.02 -1.71
C ARG A 148 10.58 7.02 -1.39
N LEU A 149 9.79 6.23 -2.12
CA LEU A 149 8.35 6.10 -1.86
C LEU A 149 8.10 5.50 -0.46
N PHE A 150 8.81 4.44 -0.10
CA PHE A 150 8.64 3.81 1.21
C PHE A 150 9.04 4.75 2.36
N SER A 151 10.09 5.55 2.18
CA SER A 151 10.48 6.60 3.12
C SER A 151 9.32 7.60 3.35
N ASN A 152 8.62 7.99 2.28
CA ASN A 152 7.44 8.85 2.41
C ASN A 152 6.31 8.15 3.18
N LEU A 153 6.06 6.85 2.93
CA LEU A 153 5.03 6.10 3.67
C LEU A 153 5.30 6.07 5.18
N VAL A 154 6.56 5.84 5.60
CA VAL A 154 6.90 5.80 7.03
C VAL A 154 6.97 7.18 7.68
N SER A 155 7.05 8.23 6.87
CA SER A 155 7.15 9.62 7.34
C SER A 155 5.82 10.37 7.38
N ILE A 156 4.74 9.76 6.89
CA ILE A 156 3.43 10.42 6.86
C ILE A 156 2.97 10.78 8.29
N GLY A 157 2.50 12.01 8.45
CA GLY A 157 2.01 12.51 9.75
C GLY A 157 3.11 12.98 10.73
N LYS A 158 4.36 12.98 10.28
CA LYS A 158 5.50 13.50 11.06
C LYS A 158 5.89 14.90 10.64
#